data_2ea897c25edfed3c746206c4e17b1b78
#
_entry.id   2ea897c25edfed3c746206c4e17b1b78
#
_cell.length_a   1.000
_cell.length_b   1.000
_cell.length_c   1.000
_cell.angle_alpha   90.00
_cell.angle_beta   90.00
_cell.angle_gamma   90.00
#
_symmetry.space_group_name_H-M   'P 1'
#
loop_
_entity.id
_entity.type
_entity.pdbx_description
1 polymer ?
#
loop_
_entity_poly.entity_id
_entity_poly.type
_entity_poly.pdbx_seq_one_letter_code
_entity_poly.pdbx_strand_id
1 'polypeptide(L)'
;MTPLRNRMIEDLQLRGYSDSTQSLYVNAVRQLCEHYDKSPGRITEEELRDYFPYGKNVKKWAHSTSTVVLCGIKFFYENTIKRPWPTLLFIRPGHEKKLPVVLSRDEVRETLRNIELLRYRACLTTIYSCGLRLSEGIHLKVENIDSARGFIQIRKTKGHMGHKDRNVPLPQKTLALLREQWKSHRNKVWIFPSAGPGGKNMPFATTPVSKSSVQVAFRKASKSAGINKKATVHTLRHSWATHLLEAGINMRQIQTWLGHSSPSTTGVYTHLTEKATTVAVKTINELMDDL
;
A
#
# COMPACT_ATOMS: atom_id res chain seq x y z
N MET A 1 2.04 -8.78 -30.14
CA MET A 1 2.82 -9.11 -28.91
C MET A 1 3.83 -10.17 -29.27
N THR A 2 5.04 -10.14 -28.69
CA THR A 2 6.07 -11.16 -29.00
C THR A 2 5.74 -12.49 -28.30
N PRO A 3 6.04 -13.65 -28.88
CA PRO A 3 5.79 -14.97 -28.29
C PRO A 3 6.37 -15.12 -26.88
N LEU A 4 7.58 -14.59 -26.65
CA LEU A 4 8.26 -14.64 -25.34
C LEU A 4 7.53 -13.84 -24.26
N ARG A 5 6.92 -12.71 -24.64
CA ARG A 5 6.12 -11.92 -23.68
C ARG A 5 4.88 -12.68 -23.22
N ASN A 6 4.16 -13.30 -24.15
CA ASN A 6 2.97 -14.08 -23.83
C ASN A 6 3.33 -15.26 -22.93
N ARG A 7 4.41 -15.98 -23.25
CA ARG A 7 4.91 -17.09 -22.43
C ARG A 7 5.29 -16.64 -21.02
N MET A 8 5.97 -15.49 -20.87
CA MET A 8 6.30 -14.94 -19.55
C MET A 8 5.03 -14.64 -18.74
N ILE A 9 3.99 -14.10 -19.37
CA ILE A 9 2.72 -13.81 -18.70
C ILE A 9 2.06 -15.12 -18.23
N GLU A 10 2.03 -16.14 -19.07
CA GLU A 10 1.51 -17.48 -18.74
C GLU A 10 2.28 -18.11 -17.57
N ASP A 11 3.62 -18.08 -17.61
CA ASP A 11 4.47 -18.59 -16.53
C ASP A 11 4.21 -17.86 -15.19
N LEU A 12 3.98 -16.53 -15.23
CA LEU A 12 3.65 -15.73 -14.06
C LEU A 12 2.24 -16.08 -13.52
N GLN A 13 1.26 -16.28 -14.42
CA GLN A 13 -0.10 -16.68 -14.06
C GLN A 13 -0.13 -18.06 -13.39
N LEU A 14 0.56 -19.05 -13.98
CA LEU A 14 0.68 -20.41 -13.43
C LEU A 14 1.26 -20.41 -12.01
N ARG A 15 2.11 -19.44 -11.67
CA ARG A 15 2.69 -19.26 -10.34
C ARG A 15 1.87 -18.36 -9.41
N GLY A 16 0.69 -17.93 -9.84
CA GLY A 16 -0.23 -17.13 -9.03
C GLY A 16 0.20 -15.69 -8.77
N TYR A 17 1.08 -15.11 -9.61
CA TYR A 17 1.46 -13.71 -9.47
C TYR A 17 0.29 -12.79 -9.82
N SER A 18 0.14 -11.69 -9.04
CA SER A 18 -0.90 -10.69 -9.30
C SER A 18 -0.67 -9.95 -10.62
N ASP A 19 -1.75 -9.46 -11.27
CA ASP A 19 -1.69 -8.70 -12.53
C ASP A 19 -0.73 -7.50 -12.43
N SER A 20 -0.69 -6.85 -11.26
CA SER A 20 0.23 -5.75 -11.00
C SER A 20 1.69 -6.21 -11.03
N THR A 21 2.01 -7.36 -10.42
CA THR A 21 3.36 -7.93 -10.44
C THR A 21 3.74 -8.40 -11.83
N GLN A 22 2.81 -9.06 -12.55
CA GLN A 22 3.00 -9.47 -13.94
C GLN A 22 3.37 -8.26 -14.80
N SER A 23 2.60 -7.17 -14.69
CA SER A 23 2.86 -5.93 -15.45
C SER A 23 4.22 -5.33 -15.13
N LEU A 24 4.63 -5.32 -13.86
CA LEU A 24 5.93 -4.79 -13.43
C LEU A 24 7.10 -5.64 -13.97
N TYR A 25 6.98 -6.98 -13.90
CA TYR A 25 8.03 -7.89 -14.36
C TYR A 25 8.18 -7.87 -15.87
N VAL A 26 7.07 -7.91 -16.59
CA VAL A 26 7.07 -7.77 -18.07
C VAL A 26 7.66 -6.44 -18.50
N ASN A 27 7.32 -5.34 -17.79
CA ASN A 27 7.88 -4.03 -18.07
C ASN A 27 9.40 -3.96 -17.83
N ALA A 28 9.90 -4.64 -16.78
CA ALA A 28 11.33 -4.70 -16.51
C ALA A 28 12.11 -5.35 -17.66
N VAL A 29 11.62 -6.47 -18.21
CA VAL A 29 12.22 -7.13 -19.37
C VAL A 29 12.10 -6.27 -20.62
N ARG A 30 10.97 -5.59 -20.83
CA ARG A 30 10.78 -4.65 -21.95
C ARG A 30 11.84 -3.53 -21.91
N GLN A 31 12.02 -2.89 -20.75
CA GLN A 31 13.01 -1.83 -20.59
C GLN A 31 14.45 -2.29 -20.82
N LEU A 32 14.78 -3.53 -20.42
CA LEU A 32 16.08 -4.14 -20.71
C LEU A 32 16.29 -4.29 -22.22
N CYS A 33 15.29 -4.80 -22.95
CA CYS A 33 15.35 -4.95 -24.41
C CYS A 33 15.45 -3.62 -25.13
N GLU A 34 14.69 -2.61 -24.69
CA GLU A 34 14.74 -1.24 -25.24
C GLU A 34 16.11 -0.58 -25.01
N HIS A 35 16.77 -0.86 -23.88
CA HIS A 35 18.08 -0.30 -23.58
C HIS A 35 19.18 -0.79 -24.54
N TYR A 36 19.13 -2.06 -24.91
CA TYR A 36 20.14 -2.66 -25.80
C TYR A 36 19.68 -2.77 -27.27
N ASP A 37 18.44 -2.37 -27.55
CA ASP A 37 17.79 -2.58 -28.86
C ASP A 37 17.91 -4.04 -29.36
N LYS A 38 17.74 -4.99 -28.43
CA LYS A 38 17.90 -6.42 -28.66
C LYS A 38 16.73 -7.24 -28.16
N SER A 39 16.45 -8.35 -28.86
CA SER A 39 15.58 -9.38 -28.32
C SER A 39 16.19 -9.97 -27.03
N PRO A 40 15.35 -10.27 -25.99
CA PRO A 40 15.87 -10.71 -24.69
C PRO A 40 16.68 -12.00 -24.75
N GLY A 41 16.43 -12.87 -25.74
CA GLY A 41 17.24 -14.09 -25.95
C GLY A 41 18.64 -13.83 -26.48
N ARG A 42 18.92 -12.63 -27.03
CA ARG A 42 20.22 -12.23 -27.59
C ARG A 42 21.04 -11.37 -26.64
N ILE A 43 20.51 -10.99 -25.50
CA ILE A 43 21.24 -10.24 -24.47
C ILE A 43 22.23 -11.17 -23.81
N THR A 44 23.48 -10.71 -23.66
CA THR A 44 24.56 -11.46 -23.05
C THR A 44 24.58 -11.26 -21.52
N GLU A 45 25.34 -12.11 -20.82
CA GLU A 45 25.48 -11.98 -19.36
C GLU A 45 26.26 -10.70 -18.99
N GLU A 46 27.24 -10.29 -19.77
CA GLU A 46 27.99 -9.04 -19.59
C GLU A 46 27.07 -7.82 -19.75
N GLU A 47 26.26 -7.78 -20.79
CA GLU A 47 25.25 -6.71 -20.98
C GLU A 47 24.30 -6.64 -19.80
N LEU A 48 23.86 -7.79 -19.28
CA LEU A 48 23.02 -7.82 -18.10
C LEU A 48 23.75 -7.27 -16.86
N ARG A 49 25.04 -7.64 -16.69
CA ARG A 49 25.88 -7.15 -15.62
C ARG A 49 26.01 -5.62 -15.65
N ASP A 50 26.16 -5.03 -16.84
CA ASP A 50 26.31 -3.59 -17.04
C ASP A 50 24.98 -2.82 -16.86
N TYR A 51 23.85 -3.47 -17.09
CA TYR A 51 22.54 -2.85 -16.99
C TYR A 51 22.20 -2.38 -15.57
N PHE A 52 22.61 -3.11 -14.54
CA PHE A 52 22.30 -2.73 -13.15
C PHE A 52 23.11 -1.53 -12.65
N PRO A 53 24.45 -1.43 -12.88
CA PRO A 53 25.18 -0.19 -12.64
C PRO A 53 24.63 1.00 -13.41
N TYR A 54 24.25 0.84 -14.69
CA TYR A 54 23.57 1.87 -15.46
C TYR A 54 22.27 2.33 -14.77
N GLY A 55 21.42 1.39 -14.36
CA GLY A 55 20.20 1.68 -13.62
C GLY A 55 20.44 2.48 -12.34
N LYS A 56 21.48 2.14 -11.59
CA LYS A 56 21.89 2.82 -10.36
C LYS A 56 22.51 4.20 -10.62
N ASN A 57 23.47 4.27 -11.51
CA ASN A 57 24.35 5.43 -11.66
C ASN A 57 23.75 6.49 -12.62
N VAL A 58 23.10 6.05 -13.70
CA VAL A 58 22.55 6.91 -14.75
C VAL A 58 21.06 7.16 -14.53
N LYS A 59 20.25 6.09 -14.44
CA LYS A 59 18.79 6.21 -14.26
C LYS A 59 18.38 6.55 -12.82
N LYS A 60 19.31 6.49 -11.86
CA LYS A 60 19.07 6.79 -10.43
C LYS A 60 17.90 5.99 -9.85
N TRP A 61 17.82 4.69 -10.19
CA TRP A 61 16.78 3.83 -9.67
C TRP A 61 16.76 3.83 -8.13
N ALA A 62 15.56 3.98 -7.57
CA ALA A 62 15.36 3.72 -6.16
C ALA A 62 15.59 2.23 -5.86
N HIS A 63 15.92 1.91 -4.61
CA HIS A 63 16.14 0.52 -4.17
C HIS A 63 14.98 -0.42 -4.55
N SER A 64 13.73 0.01 -4.30
CA SER A 64 12.53 -0.77 -4.65
C SER A 64 12.41 -1.03 -6.15
N THR A 65 12.77 -0.05 -6.99
CA THR A 65 12.78 -0.19 -8.44
C THR A 65 13.82 -1.21 -8.86
N SER A 66 15.06 -1.11 -8.34
CA SER A 66 16.13 -2.06 -8.62
C SER A 66 15.74 -3.49 -8.24
N THR A 67 15.10 -3.67 -7.09
CA THR A 67 14.61 -4.98 -6.63
C THR A 67 13.56 -5.55 -7.58
N VAL A 68 12.58 -4.74 -8.01
CA VAL A 68 11.54 -5.19 -8.95
C VAL A 68 12.14 -5.56 -10.31
N VAL A 69 13.06 -4.73 -10.81
CA VAL A 69 13.74 -4.99 -12.09
C VAL A 69 14.55 -6.28 -12.01
N LEU A 70 15.33 -6.48 -10.93
CA LEU A 70 16.08 -7.71 -10.71
C LEU A 70 15.17 -8.93 -10.67
N CYS A 71 14.10 -8.88 -9.85
CA CYS A 71 13.16 -10.00 -9.73
C CYS A 71 12.48 -10.33 -11.06
N GLY A 72 12.07 -9.32 -11.84
CA GLY A 72 11.42 -9.51 -13.14
C GLY A 72 12.36 -10.12 -14.17
N ILE A 73 13.58 -9.61 -14.28
CA ILE A 73 14.61 -10.13 -15.19
C ILE A 73 15.02 -11.55 -14.78
N LYS A 74 15.29 -11.77 -13.49
CA LYS A 74 15.63 -13.08 -12.96
C LYS A 74 14.52 -14.11 -13.25
N PHE A 75 13.27 -13.75 -12.98
CA PHE A 75 12.13 -14.61 -13.28
C PHE A 75 12.12 -15.02 -14.76
N PHE A 76 12.27 -14.04 -15.66
CA PHE A 76 12.23 -14.27 -17.10
C PHE A 76 13.31 -15.25 -17.57
N TYR A 77 14.57 -15.01 -17.16
CA TYR A 77 15.66 -15.88 -17.60
C TYR A 77 15.62 -17.27 -16.97
N GLU A 78 15.31 -17.37 -15.69
CA GLU A 78 15.24 -18.67 -15.00
C GLU A 78 14.01 -19.51 -15.39
N ASN A 79 12.85 -18.88 -15.60
CA ASN A 79 11.59 -19.61 -15.76
C ASN A 79 11.07 -19.64 -17.19
N THR A 80 11.19 -18.54 -17.94
CA THR A 80 10.62 -18.44 -19.29
C THR A 80 11.62 -18.89 -20.35
N ILE A 81 12.86 -18.43 -20.31
CA ILE A 81 13.92 -18.86 -21.24
C ILE A 81 14.62 -20.14 -20.74
N LYS A 82 14.58 -20.40 -19.42
CA LYS A 82 15.30 -21.52 -18.76
C LYS A 82 16.83 -21.42 -18.94
N ARG A 83 17.36 -20.22 -18.84
CA ARG A 83 18.79 -19.89 -18.91
C ARG A 83 19.19 -19.11 -17.66
N PRO A 84 19.51 -19.80 -16.54
CA PRO A 84 19.95 -19.14 -15.33
C PRO A 84 21.35 -18.54 -15.54
N TRP A 85 21.54 -17.31 -15.01
CA TRP A 85 22.85 -16.64 -15.06
C TRP A 85 23.40 -16.43 -13.66
N PRO A 86 24.66 -16.82 -13.40
CA PRO A 86 25.31 -16.63 -12.11
C PRO A 86 25.33 -15.17 -11.67
N THR A 87 25.50 -14.22 -12.59
CA THR A 87 25.50 -12.77 -12.32
C THR A 87 24.25 -12.31 -11.57
N LEU A 88 23.08 -12.88 -11.83
CA LEU A 88 21.84 -12.52 -11.14
C LEU A 88 21.83 -12.90 -9.65
N LEU A 89 22.74 -13.78 -9.22
CA LEU A 89 22.88 -14.17 -7.81
C LEU A 89 23.68 -13.13 -7.00
N PHE A 90 24.58 -12.40 -7.64
CA PHE A 90 25.45 -11.41 -6.99
C PHE A 90 24.82 -10.01 -6.90
N ILE A 91 23.79 -9.73 -7.70
CA ILE A 91 23.15 -8.43 -7.70
C ILE A 91 22.26 -8.32 -6.45
N ARG A 92 22.71 -7.54 -5.49
CA ARG A 92 21.96 -7.22 -4.28
C ARG A 92 21.75 -5.72 -4.21
N PRO A 93 20.52 -5.22 -4.48
CA PRO A 93 20.21 -3.83 -4.22
C PRO A 93 20.44 -3.53 -2.73
N GLY A 94 21.18 -2.46 -2.43
CA GLY A 94 21.44 -2.05 -1.04
C GLY A 94 20.13 -1.74 -0.31
N HIS A 95 20.00 -2.15 0.95
CA HIS A 95 18.78 -1.97 1.73
C HIS A 95 18.96 -0.85 2.77
N GLU A 96 18.49 0.35 2.46
CA GLU A 96 18.30 1.41 3.45
C GLU A 96 16.90 1.31 4.06
N LYS A 97 16.81 0.95 5.33
CA LYS A 97 15.53 1.05 6.08
C LYS A 97 15.31 2.49 6.48
N LYS A 98 14.48 3.21 5.73
CA LYS A 98 14.01 4.55 6.14
C LYS A 98 12.80 4.38 7.07
N LEU A 99 12.83 5.11 8.19
CA LEU A 99 11.66 5.17 9.06
C LEU A 99 10.48 5.79 8.30
N PRO A 100 9.26 5.26 8.46
CA PRO A 100 8.10 5.82 7.80
C PRO A 100 7.80 7.23 8.31
N VAL A 101 7.35 8.08 7.41
CA VAL A 101 6.82 9.39 7.77
C VAL A 101 5.52 9.21 8.57
N VAL A 102 5.41 9.90 9.69
CA VAL A 102 4.21 9.94 10.54
C VAL A 102 3.72 11.38 10.62
N LEU A 103 2.42 11.57 10.44
CA LEU A 103 1.73 12.83 10.69
C LEU A 103 1.24 12.85 12.14
N SER A 104 1.29 14.01 12.79
CA SER A 104 0.65 14.20 14.10
C SER A 104 -0.87 14.12 13.97
N ARG A 105 -1.57 14.01 15.10
CA ARG A 105 -3.05 14.01 15.11
C ARG A 105 -3.62 15.29 14.53
N ASP A 106 -2.99 16.42 14.77
CA ASP A 106 -3.40 17.73 14.25
C ASP A 106 -3.12 17.86 12.76
N GLU A 107 -1.96 17.42 12.28
CA GLU A 107 -1.64 17.35 10.86
C GLU A 107 -2.64 16.47 10.08
N VAL A 108 -3.02 15.32 10.64
CA VAL A 108 -4.05 14.46 10.04
C VAL A 108 -5.40 15.16 10.01
N ARG A 109 -5.81 15.77 11.15
CA ARG A 109 -7.09 16.50 11.26
C ARG A 109 -7.17 17.62 10.25
N GLU A 110 -6.11 18.42 10.15
CA GLU A 110 -6.06 19.54 9.22
C GLU A 110 -6.05 19.09 7.76
N THR A 111 -5.28 18.04 7.43
CA THR A 111 -5.30 17.45 6.09
C THR A 111 -6.71 16.99 5.71
N LEU A 112 -7.41 16.27 6.60
CA LEU A 112 -8.75 15.76 6.31
C LEU A 112 -9.81 16.87 6.20
N ARG A 113 -9.68 17.97 6.96
CA ARG A 113 -10.56 19.15 6.87
C ARG A 113 -10.41 19.88 5.53
N ASN A 114 -9.22 19.94 4.97
CA ASN A 114 -8.94 20.57 3.68
C ASN A 114 -9.39 19.73 2.47
N ILE A 115 -10.10 18.61 2.67
CA ILE A 115 -10.67 17.83 1.57
C ILE A 115 -12.10 18.31 1.29
N GLU A 116 -12.29 19.03 0.22
CA GLU A 116 -13.56 19.63 -0.17
C GLU A 116 -14.66 18.58 -0.46
N LEU A 117 -14.34 17.59 -1.30
CA LEU A 117 -15.32 16.61 -1.76
C LEU A 117 -15.58 15.51 -0.71
N LEU A 118 -16.82 15.38 -0.27
CA LEU A 118 -17.25 14.41 0.74
C LEU A 118 -16.76 12.99 0.45
N ARG A 119 -16.82 12.52 -0.80
CA ARG A 119 -16.39 11.18 -1.21
C ARG A 119 -14.91 10.91 -0.92
N TYR A 120 -14.03 11.90 -1.13
CA TYR A 120 -12.60 11.75 -0.83
C TYR A 120 -12.33 11.93 0.66
N ARG A 121 -13.02 12.87 1.31
CA ARG A 121 -12.92 13.07 2.76
C ARG A 121 -13.35 11.81 3.51
N ALA A 122 -14.50 11.23 3.18
CA ALA A 122 -14.98 9.99 3.79
C ALA A 122 -14.03 8.80 3.53
N CYS A 123 -13.52 8.66 2.30
CA CYS A 123 -12.58 7.60 1.96
C CYS A 123 -11.27 7.72 2.77
N LEU A 124 -10.66 8.89 2.80
CA LEU A 124 -9.38 9.12 3.48
C LEU A 124 -9.54 9.09 5.01
N THR A 125 -10.66 9.58 5.54
CA THR A 125 -11.00 9.42 6.97
C THR A 125 -11.14 7.95 7.34
N THR A 126 -11.79 7.13 6.51
CA THR A 126 -11.93 5.69 6.75
C THR A 126 -10.57 4.99 6.70
N ILE A 127 -9.72 5.34 5.71
CA ILE A 127 -8.36 4.82 5.60
C ILE A 127 -7.56 5.12 6.86
N TYR A 128 -7.64 6.34 7.38
CA TYR A 128 -6.97 6.71 8.63
C TYR A 128 -7.60 6.02 9.83
N SER A 129 -8.89 6.18 10.07
CA SER A 129 -9.54 5.73 11.32
C SER A 129 -9.59 4.22 11.51
N CYS A 130 -9.47 3.45 10.41
CA CYS A 130 -9.48 1.99 10.40
C CYS A 130 -8.14 1.40 9.96
N GLY A 131 -7.11 2.20 9.73
CA GLY A 131 -5.78 1.75 9.32
C GLY A 131 -5.74 0.96 8.01
N LEU A 132 -6.62 1.28 7.05
CA LEU A 132 -6.75 0.53 5.80
C LEU A 132 -5.62 0.84 4.82
N ARG A 133 -5.30 -0.13 3.94
CA ARG A 133 -4.52 0.16 2.73
C ARG A 133 -5.37 0.98 1.75
N LEU A 134 -4.74 1.81 0.92
CA LEU A 134 -5.48 2.58 -0.10
C LEU A 134 -6.39 1.68 -0.94
N SER A 135 -5.87 0.53 -1.41
CA SER A 135 -6.66 -0.42 -2.18
C SER A 135 -7.85 -0.99 -1.41
N GLU A 136 -7.70 -1.26 -0.11
CA GLU A 136 -8.79 -1.75 0.74
C GLU A 136 -9.86 -0.66 0.92
N GLY A 137 -9.44 0.58 1.19
CA GLY A 137 -10.36 1.70 1.38
C GLY A 137 -11.20 1.99 0.14
N ILE A 138 -10.59 2.09 -1.04
CA ILE A 138 -11.32 2.38 -2.28
C ILE A 138 -12.24 1.24 -2.74
N HIS A 139 -11.90 -0.02 -2.45
CA HIS A 139 -12.71 -1.19 -2.79
C HIS A 139 -13.68 -1.60 -1.68
N LEU A 140 -13.93 -0.72 -0.71
CA LEU A 140 -14.87 -1.00 0.37
C LEU A 140 -16.29 -1.11 -0.18
N LYS A 141 -16.92 -2.27 0.05
CA LYS A 141 -18.30 -2.53 -0.35
C LYS A 141 -19.26 -2.31 0.82
N VAL A 142 -20.53 -2.09 0.51
CA VAL A 142 -21.61 -1.96 1.50
C VAL A 142 -21.71 -3.21 2.37
N GLU A 143 -21.59 -4.40 1.77
CA GLU A 143 -21.61 -5.70 2.46
C GLU A 143 -20.47 -5.93 3.45
N ASN A 144 -19.40 -5.13 3.36
CA ASN A 144 -18.24 -5.26 4.25
C ASN A 144 -18.42 -4.54 5.58
N ILE A 145 -19.51 -3.76 5.74
CA ILE A 145 -19.75 -2.97 6.94
C ILE A 145 -20.73 -3.70 7.85
N ASP A 146 -20.23 -4.19 8.98
CA ASP A 146 -21.07 -4.68 10.08
C ASP A 146 -21.33 -3.53 11.07
N SER A 147 -22.40 -2.79 10.81
CA SER A 147 -22.75 -1.65 11.65
C SER A 147 -23.28 -2.04 13.03
N ALA A 148 -23.79 -3.24 13.18
CA ALA A 148 -24.31 -3.74 14.46
C ALA A 148 -23.17 -4.06 15.43
N ARG A 149 -22.12 -4.69 14.91
CA ARG A 149 -20.92 -5.06 15.71
C ARG A 149 -19.83 -3.99 15.69
N GLY A 150 -19.95 -2.96 14.85
CA GLY A 150 -18.96 -1.89 14.73
C GLY A 150 -17.64 -2.32 14.08
N PHE A 151 -17.70 -3.15 13.04
CA PHE A 151 -16.53 -3.63 12.31
C PHE A 151 -16.64 -3.45 10.80
N ILE A 152 -15.46 -3.35 10.16
CA ILE A 152 -15.29 -3.53 8.71
C ILE A 152 -14.63 -4.87 8.46
N GLN A 153 -15.23 -5.70 7.63
CA GLN A 153 -14.63 -6.95 7.15
C GLN A 153 -13.75 -6.67 5.94
N ILE A 154 -12.46 -6.84 6.09
CA ILE A 154 -11.51 -6.78 4.98
C ILE A 154 -11.27 -8.19 4.49
N ARG A 155 -11.84 -8.51 3.33
CA ARG A 155 -11.71 -9.81 2.69
C ARG A 155 -10.53 -9.83 1.72
N LYS A 156 -9.94 -11.01 1.54
CA LYS A 156 -8.86 -11.26 0.58
C LYS A 156 -9.35 -11.00 -0.83
N THR A 157 -8.72 -10.07 -1.54
CA THR A 157 -8.96 -9.93 -2.98
C THR A 157 -8.18 -11.02 -3.71
N LYS A 158 -8.82 -11.75 -4.66
CA LYS A 158 -8.16 -12.76 -5.50
C LYS A 158 -6.86 -12.18 -6.10
N GLY A 159 -5.77 -12.94 -6.04
CA GLY A 159 -4.47 -12.55 -6.61
C GLY A 159 -3.46 -11.90 -5.65
N HIS A 160 -3.80 -11.68 -4.39
CA HIS A 160 -2.84 -11.18 -3.39
C HIS A 160 -2.43 -12.28 -2.43
N MET A 161 -1.29 -12.91 -2.66
CA MET A 161 -0.69 -13.85 -1.69
C MET A 161 -0.37 -13.12 -0.38
N GLY A 162 -0.72 -13.71 0.76
CA GLY A 162 -0.31 -13.23 2.09
C GLY A 162 -1.30 -12.34 2.85
N HIS A 163 -2.47 -11.98 2.31
CA HIS A 163 -3.49 -11.26 3.08
C HIS A 163 -4.51 -12.24 3.68
N LYS A 164 -4.66 -12.23 5.01
CA LYS A 164 -5.72 -12.93 5.73
C LYS A 164 -6.93 -12.03 5.83
N ASP A 165 -8.12 -12.61 5.77
CA ASP A 165 -9.37 -11.94 6.12
C ASP A 165 -9.25 -11.44 7.56
N ARG A 166 -9.73 -10.23 7.79
CA ARG A 166 -9.68 -9.61 9.11
C ARG A 166 -10.83 -8.65 9.34
N ASN A 167 -11.20 -8.51 10.60
CA ASN A 167 -12.14 -7.50 11.06
C ASN A 167 -11.34 -6.32 11.65
N VAL A 168 -11.69 -5.11 11.25
CA VAL A 168 -11.09 -3.88 11.75
C VAL A 168 -12.16 -3.06 12.46
N PRO A 169 -11.91 -2.52 13.66
CA PRO A 169 -12.86 -1.66 14.36
C PRO A 169 -13.29 -0.46 13.52
N LEU A 170 -14.59 -0.19 13.49
CA LEU A 170 -15.19 0.94 12.80
C LEU A 170 -15.70 1.96 13.82
N PRO A 171 -15.01 3.10 13.98
CA PRO A 171 -15.48 4.15 14.89
C PRO A 171 -16.84 4.71 14.49
N GLN A 172 -17.69 5.03 15.48
CA GLN A 172 -19.06 5.52 15.24
C GLN A 172 -19.11 6.80 14.38
N LYS A 173 -18.16 7.72 14.60
CA LYS A 173 -18.06 8.94 13.77
C LYS A 173 -17.72 8.61 12.31
N THR A 174 -16.91 7.59 12.08
CA THR A 174 -16.58 7.12 10.72
C THR A 174 -17.79 6.45 10.09
N LEU A 175 -18.53 5.62 10.84
CA LEU A 175 -19.76 5.00 10.34
C LEU A 175 -20.80 6.06 9.96
N ALA A 176 -20.97 7.12 10.76
CA ALA A 176 -21.87 8.22 10.43
C ALA A 176 -21.47 8.91 9.11
N LEU A 177 -20.17 9.18 8.93
CA LEU A 177 -19.62 9.76 7.69
C LEU A 177 -19.81 8.84 6.47
N LEU A 178 -19.65 7.54 6.65
CA LEU A 178 -19.90 6.55 5.59
C LEU A 178 -21.38 6.50 5.21
N ARG A 179 -22.29 6.61 6.17
CA ARG A 179 -23.74 6.69 5.93
C ARG A 179 -24.12 7.96 5.17
N GLU A 180 -23.54 9.10 5.54
CA GLU A 180 -23.72 10.38 4.84
C GLU A 180 -23.25 10.25 3.37
N GLN A 181 -22.03 9.75 3.16
CA GLN A 181 -21.48 9.50 1.84
C GLN A 181 -22.38 8.56 1.03
N TRP A 182 -22.80 7.44 1.61
CA TRP A 182 -23.64 6.46 0.90
C TRP A 182 -25.02 7.04 0.53
N LYS A 183 -25.64 7.83 1.41
CA LYS A 183 -26.92 8.50 1.11
C LYS A 183 -26.84 9.41 -0.12
N SER A 184 -25.69 9.97 -0.43
CA SER A 184 -25.51 10.88 -1.58
C SER A 184 -25.61 10.19 -2.94
N HIS A 185 -25.41 8.86 -2.99
CA HIS A 185 -25.40 8.12 -4.29
C HIS A 185 -26.16 6.79 -4.24
N ARG A 186 -26.37 6.18 -3.07
CA ARG A 186 -27.08 4.91 -2.85
C ARG A 186 -26.64 3.76 -3.76
N ASN A 187 -25.35 3.70 -4.14
CA ASN A 187 -24.81 2.60 -4.90
C ASN A 187 -24.95 1.29 -4.11
N LYS A 188 -25.41 0.21 -4.75
CA LYS A 188 -25.71 -1.06 -4.09
C LYS A 188 -24.45 -1.85 -3.69
N VAL A 189 -23.32 -1.59 -4.35
CA VAL A 189 -22.08 -2.36 -4.17
C VAL A 189 -21.02 -1.54 -3.45
N TRP A 190 -20.69 -0.35 -3.98
CA TRP A 190 -19.52 0.42 -3.55
C TRP A 190 -19.88 1.54 -2.57
N ILE A 191 -19.12 1.64 -1.49
CA ILE A 191 -19.18 2.83 -0.60
C ILE A 191 -18.58 4.05 -1.31
N PHE A 192 -17.56 3.83 -2.13
CA PHE A 192 -16.87 4.87 -2.90
C PHE A 192 -16.92 4.55 -4.40
N PRO A 193 -18.09 4.70 -5.05
CA PRO A 193 -18.22 4.43 -6.48
C PRO A 193 -17.48 5.45 -7.32
N SER A 194 -17.11 5.05 -8.56
CA SER A 194 -16.59 5.96 -9.57
C SER A 194 -17.64 6.99 -9.94
N ALA A 195 -17.22 8.27 -10.01
CA ALA A 195 -18.16 9.35 -10.31
C ALA A 195 -18.52 9.47 -11.81
N GLY A 196 -17.64 8.95 -12.69
CA GLY A 196 -17.76 9.17 -14.13
C GLY A 196 -17.61 10.66 -14.52
N PRO A 197 -17.77 10.99 -15.78
CA PRO A 197 -17.81 12.37 -16.26
C PRO A 197 -18.94 13.16 -15.59
N GLY A 198 -18.64 14.33 -15.04
CA GLY A 198 -19.61 15.21 -14.38
C GLY A 198 -20.17 14.70 -13.05
N GLY A 199 -19.69 13.57 -12.49
CA GLY A 199 -20.12 13.10 -11.18
C GLY A 199 -21.49 12.40 -11.10
N LYS A 200 -22.20 12.27 -12.21
CA LYS A 200 -23.59 11.79 -12.25
C LYS A 200 -23.74 10.26 -12.22
N ASN A 201 -22.67 9.51 -12.43
CA ASN A 201 -22.73 8.06 -12.59
C ASN A 201 -22.60 7.25 -11.31
N MET A 202 -22.43 7.89 -10.16
CA MET A 202 -22.18 7.19 -8.89
C MET A 202 -23.23 6.13 -8.50
N PRO A 203 -24.55 6.35 -8.67
CA PRO A 203 -25.54 5.33 -8.33
C PRO A 203 -25.39 4.03 -9.11
N PHE A 204 -24.96 4.12 -10.37
CA PHE A 204 -24.88 3.01 -11.33
C PHE A 204 -23.44 2.53 -11.58
N ALA A 205 -22.47 3.12 -10.93
CA ALA A 205 -21.07 2.78 -11.14
C ALA A 205 -20.79 1.32 -10.77
N THR A 206 -20.20 0.58 -11.71
CA THR A 206 -19.75 -0.80 -11.53
C THR A 206 -18.33 -0.89 -10.98
N THR A 207 -17.60 0.22 -10.99
CA THR A 207 -16.21 0.32 -10.52
C THR A 207 -16.10 1.30 -9.36
N PRO A 208 -15.13 1.08 -8.46
CA PRO A 208 -14.87 2.01 -7.37
C PRO A 208 -14.13 3.26 -7.86
N VAL A 209 -14.01 4.25 -6.98
CA VAL A 209 -13.18 5.44 -7.18
C VAL A 209 -11.73 5.07 -7.53
N SER A 210 -11.10 5.82 -8.42
CA SER A 210 -9.73 5.53 -8.84
C SER A 210 -8.69 5.84 -7.75
N LYS A 211 -7.61 5.03 -7.68
CA LYS A 211 -6.49 5.28 -6.77
C LYS A 211 -5.88 6.66 -6.98
N SER A 212 -5.69 7.04 -8.24
CA SER A 212 -5.08 8.32 -8.62
C SER A 212 -5.89 9.51 -8.11
N SER A 213 -7.22 9.46 -8.24
CA SER A 213 -8.10 10.55 -7.77
C SER A 213 -7.99 10.75 -6.26
N VAL A 214 -7.99 9.66 -5.47
CA VAL A 214 -7.84 9.72 -4.00
C VAL A 214 -6.44 10.24 -3.62
N GLN A 215 -5.39 9.80 -4.31
CA GLN A 215 -4.02 10.27 -4.08
C GLN A 215 -3.84 11.76 -4.43
N VAL A 216 -4.47 12.22 -5.52
CA VAL A 216 -4.45 13.64 -5.90
C VAL A 216 -5.18 14.47 -4.86
N ALA A 217 -6.38 14.04 -4.42
CA ALA A 217 -7.14 14.73 -3.37
C ALA A 217 -6.34 14.85 -2.06
N PHE A 218 -5.70 13.76 -1.62
CA PHE A 218 -4.84 13.78 -0.44
C PHE A 218 -3.67 14.75 -0.60
N ARG A 219 -2.97 14.71 -1.73
CA ARG A 219 -1.81 15.58 -1.99
C ARG A 219 -2.20 17.06 -1.99
N LYS A 220 -3.33 17.40 -2.66
CA LYS A 220 -3.87 18.78 -2.66
C LYS A 220 -4.18 19.23 -1.24
N ALA A 221 -4.92 18.42 -0.48
CA ALA A 221 -5.31 18.74 0.89
C ALA A 221 -4.09 18.87 1.84
N SER A 222 -3.11 17.97 1.75
CA SER A 222 -1.87 18.05 2.55
C SER A 222 -1.08 19.33 2.24
N LYS A 223 -1.02 19.74 0.96
CA LYS A 223 -0.39 21.00 0.58
C LYS A 223 -1.16 22.21 1.13
N SER A 224 -2.49 22.22 1.03
CA SER A 224 -3.34 23.29 1.57
C SER A 224 -3.28 23.38 3.11
N ALA A 225 -3.06 22.24 3.78
CA ALA A 225 -2.86 22.15 5.23
C ALA A 225 -1.43 22.55 5.66
N GLY A 226 -0.56 22.99 4.76
CA GLY A 226 0.82 23.39 5.09
C GLY A 226 1.74 22.23 5.51
N ILE A 227 1.42 20.99 5.13
CA ILE A 227 2.23 19.83 5.51
C ILE A 227 3.49 19.75 4.64
N ASN A 228 4.65 20.00 5.25
CA ASN A 228 5.95 19.97 4.58
C ASN A 228 6.57 18.56 4.50
N LYS A 229 5.98 17.57 5.20
CA LYS A 229 6.43 16.17 5.18
C LYS A 229 6.08 15.51 3.84
N LYS A 230 6.94 14.61 3.34
CA LYS A 230 6.67 13.79 2.15
C LYS A 230 5.60 12.73 2.46
N ALA A 231 4.38 13.18 2.76
CA ALA A 231 3.27 12.32 3.10
C ALA A 231 2.56 11.75 1.87
N THR A 232 2.06 10.54 2.01
CA THR A 232 1.22 9.84 1.02
C THR A 232 -0.03 9.30 1.72
N VAL A 233 -0.99 8.78 0.97
CA VAL A 233 -2.16 8.12 1.60
C VAL A 233 -1.74 6.98 2.53
N HIS A 234 -0.63 6.29 2.23
CA HIS A 234 -0.11 5.23 3.09
C HIS A 234 0.42 5.76 4.44
N THR A 235 0.85 7.02 4.46
CA THR A 235 1.24 7.72 5.69
C THR A 235 0.09 7.79 6.71
N LEU A 236 -1.16 7.93 6.25
CA LEU A 236 -2.32 7.90 7.15
C LEU A 236 -2.41 6.59 7.94
N ARG A 237 -2.15 5.47 7.28
CA ARG A 237 -2.13 4.16 7.94
C ARG A 237 -0.95 4.02 8.91
N HIS A 238 0.22 4.54 8.56
CA HIS A 238 1.38 4.57 9.47
C HIS A 238 1.08 5.44 10.70
N SER A 239 0.51 6.63 10.49
CA SER A 239 0.12 7.53 11.57
C SER A 239 -0.93 6.90 12.50
N TRP A 240 -1.93 6.21 11.95
CA TRP A 240 -2.91 5.49 12.76
C TRP A 240 -2.26 4.44 13.65
N ALA A 241 -1.36 3.61 13.10
CA ALA A 241 -0.68 2.58 13.87
C ALA A 241 0.17 3.18 15.00
N THR A 242 0.91 4.26 14.71
CA THR A 242 1.73 4.99 15.70
C THR A 242 0.85 5.61 16.78
N HIS A 243 -0.24 6.28 16.39
CA HIS A 243 -1.16 6.92 17.36
C HIS A 243 -1.87 5.92 18.28
N LEU A 244 -2.18 4.71 17.79
CA LEU A 244 -2.73 3.65 18.63
C LEU A 244 -1.69 3.10 19.60
N LEU A 245 -0.46 2.93 19.15
CA LEU A 245 0.64 2.49 20.01
C LEU A 245 0.92 3.53 21.11
N GLU A 246 0.96 4.82 20.76
CA GLU A 246 1.07 5.94 21.72
C GLU A 246 -0.11 6.02 22.69
N ALA A 247 -1.29 5.54 22.30
CA ALA A 247 -2.47 5.42 23.15
C ALA A 247 -2.50 4.15 24.02
N GLY A 248 -1.41 3.35 23.99
CA GLY A 248 -1.27 2.15 24.81
C GLY A 248 -1.93 0.89 24.26
N ILE A 249 -2.39 0.91 23.01
CA ILE A 249 -2.97 -0.29 22.38
C ILE A 249 -1.86 -1.31 22.09
N ASN A 250 -2.10 -2.56 22.47
CA ASN A 250 -1.15 -3.65 22.30
C ASN A 250 -0.72 -3.82 20.82
N MET A 251 0.60 -3.90 20.60
CA MET A 251 1.18 -4.05 19.26
C MET A 251 0.63 -5.26 18.50
N ARG A 252 0.39 -6.38 19.17
CA ARG A 252 -0.17 -7.60 18.56
C ARG A 252 -1.56 -7.34 17.99
N GLN A 253 -2.36 -6.56 18.69
CA GLN A 253 -3.70 -6.17 18.27
C GLN A 253 -3.65 -5.24 17.05
N ILE A 254 -2.75 -4.25 17.05
CA ILE A 254 -2.49 -3.36 15.92
C ILE A 254 -2.03 -4.19 14.70
N GLN A 255 -1.11 -5.13 14.89
CA GLN A 255 -0.63 -6.05 13.86
C GLN A 255 -1.78 -6.83 13.22
N THR A 256 -2.69 -7.36 14.03
CA THR A 256 -3.87 -8.11 13.58
C THR A 256 -4.78 -7.23 12.72
N TRP A 257 -5.11 -6.03 13.17
CA TRP A 257 -5.94 -5.09 12.43
C TRP A 257 -5.27 -4.60 11.14
N LEU A 258 -3.96 -4.42 11.15
CA LEU A 258 -3.21 -4.07 9.94
C LEU A 258 -3.11 -5.24 8.95
N GLY A 259 -3.27 -6.48 9.41
CA GLY A 259 -3.09 -7.69 8.57
C GLY A 259 -1.63 -7.81 8.09
N HIS A 260 -0.66 -7.58 8.99
CA HIS A 260 0.74 -7.84 8.72
C HIS A 260 1.05 -9.32 8.99
N SER A 261 1.56 -10.01 7.97
CA SER A 261 1.97 -11.42 8.08
C SER A 261 3.25 -11.59 8.90
N SER A 262 4.13 -10.57 8.91
CA SER A 262 5.37 -10.57 9.68
C SER A 262 5.33 -9.53 10.81
N PRO A 263 5.71 -9.91 12.04
CA PRO A 263 5.87 -8.98 13.16
C PRO A 263 6.86 -7.85 12.87
N SER A 264 7.92 -8.11 12.10
CA SER A 264 8.94 -7.12 11.74
C SER A 264 8.36 -5.90 11.00
N THR A 265 7.25 -6.09 10.27
CA THR A 265 6.56 -4.99 9.57
C THR A 265 5.86 -4.04 10.54
N THR A 266 5.42 -4.54 11.71
CA THR A 266 4.80 -3.73 12.76
C THR A 266 5.85 -3.18 13.73
N GLY A 267 6.96 -3.91 13.94
CA GLY A 267 8.08 -3.49 14.78
C GLY A 267 8.72 -2.16 14.37
N VAL A 268 8.53 -1.72 13.12
CA VAL A 268 8.99 -0.40 12.67
C VAL A 268 8.35 0.74 13.48
N TYR A 269 7.15 0.55 14.03
CA TYR A 269 6.46 1.58 14.81
C TYR A 269 6.99 1.72 16.23
N THR A 270 7.65 0.70 16.80
CA THR A 270 8.21 0.77 18.16
C THR A 270 9.36 1.77 18.28
N HIS A 271 10.08 2.01 17.20
CA HIS A 271 11.15 3.01 17.16
C HIS A 271 10.63 4.46 17.06
N LEU A 272 9.32 4.65 16.91
CA LEU A 272 8.69 5.97 16.72
C LEU A 272 7.99 6.48 17.98
N THR A 273 7.98 5.70 19.08
CA THR A 273 7.19 6.02 20.28
C THR A 273 8.06 6.13 21.53
N GLU A 274 8.50 7.34 21.88
CA GLU A 274 9.10 7.63 23.18
C GLU A 274 8.09 7.51 24.33
N LYS A 275 6.81 7.83 24.07
CA LYS A 275 5.74 7.77 25.07
C LYS A 275 5.44 6.37 25.59
N ALA A 276 5.61 5.32 24.77
CA ALA A 276 5.41 3.94 25.22
C ALA A 276 6.41 3.55 26.32
N THR A 277 7.65 4.05 26.26
CA THR A 277 8.67 3.83 27.27
C THR A 277 8.31 4.57 28.57
N THR A 278 7.82 5.81 28.47
CA THR A 278 7.41 6.60 29.65
C THR A 278 6.23 5.98 30.38
N VAL A 279 5.23 5.48 29.65
CA VAL A 279 4.08 4.77 30.23
C VAL A 279 4.52 3.45 30.87
N ALA A 280 5.40 2.70 30.23
CA ALA A 280 5.94 1.46 30.79
C ALA A 280 6.71 1.71 32.08
N VAL A 281 7.57 2.74 32.14
CA VAL A 281 8.30 3.13 33.34
C VAL A 281 7.34 3.50 34.48
N LYS A 282 6.30 4.27 34.19
CA LYS A 282 5.27 4.62 35.18
C LYS A 282 4.58 3.37 35.76
N THR A 283 4.15 2.47 34.87
CA THR A 283 3.49 1.21 35.28
C THR A 283 4.44 0.32 36.10
N ILE A 284 5.74 0.26 35.72
CA ILE A 284 6.74 -0.50 36.50
C ILE A 284 6.88 0.11 37.89
N ASN A 285 6.96 1.44 38.03
CA ASN A 285 7.04 2.10 39.33
C ASN A 285 5.79 1.83 40.17
N GLU A 286 4.56 1.95 39.58
CA GLU A 286 3.31 1.63 40.26
C GLU A 286 3.31 0.17 40.78
N LEU A 287 3.79 -0.80 39.98
CA LEU A 287 3.91 -2.20 40.39
C LEU A 287 4.95 -2.40 41.53
N MET A 288 5.98 -1.56 41.58
CA MET A 288 7.00 -1.64 42.63
C MET A 288 6.57 -0.93 43.93
N ASP A 289 5.67 0.06 43.85
CA ASP A 289 5.11 0.74 45.02
C ASP A 289 4.16 -0.16 45.83
N ASP A 290 3.63 -1.25 45.18
CA ASP A 290 2.75 -2.26 45.79
C ASP A 290 3.53 -3.43 46.47
N LEU A 291 4.88 -3.46 46.39
CA LEU A 291 5.76 -4.47 46.99
C LEU A 291 6.45 -3.97 48.26
#